data_39702d5de52c5b16ac0bf06d46a69c9c
#
_entry.id   39702d5de52c5b16ac0bf06d46a69c9c
#
_cell.length_a   1.000
_cell.length_b   1.000
_cell.length_c   1.000
_cell.angle_alpha   90.00
_cell.angle_beta   90.00
_cell.angle_gamma   90.00
#
_symmetry.space_group_name_H-M   'P 1'
#
loop_
_entity.id
_entity.type
_entity.pdbx_description
1 polymer ?
#
loop_
_entity_poly.entity_id
_entity_poly.type
_entity_poly.pdbx_seq_one_letter_code
_entity_poly.pdbx_strand_id
1 'polypeptide(L)'
;MKLFTLSKKLTSLLFVLSFSFSSLAYSSNGHFLALNYHDIIDEEDVVPPFDRMEVNKHFLEDEFVWLKKNGYNVVSVQAVLDAAEGKSTLPDKAILLTFDDGYLSFYTKVFPLLKKYHYPATVALVGKWMDGQVTADDPGKPLMNWAQVREVAQSGLVEIASHTYDFHTGIVGNPQGNTQAATVTRLYDDPMLVYETEEQYHARIRAEMFKSADFIFQHAGIHPRVMVWPYGEYNEMSIAAAREAGMMMTMGLIDGSNTLANLSAVRRMIIVDDPGIKKFAEIMTGLRVEQNVRVAHLDMDYLYDKDPEQTEKNISSVVQRIKDMHINTVYLQAYADPDGDGN
;
A
#
# COMPACT_ATOMS: atom_id res chain seq x y z
N MET A 1 90.08 -11.22 40.00
CA MET A 1 88.71 -10.94 40.42
C MET A 1 88.09 -10.02 39.39
N LYS A 2 87.36 -10.60 38.40
CA LYS A 2 86.77 -9.88 37.30
C LYS A 2 85.24 -9.97 37.46
N LEU A 3 84.55 -8.83 37.62
CA LEU A 3 83.10 -8.71 37.63
C LEU A 3 82.60 -8.77 36.22
N PHE A 4 81.67 -9.67 36.00
CA PHE A 4 80.83 -9.71 34.76
C PHE A 4 79.53 -8.93 34.95
N THR A 5 79.42 -7.84 34.24
CA THR A 5 78.13 -7.10 34.16
C THR A 5 77.24 -7.69 33.05
N LEU A 6 76.09 -8.25 33.42
CA LEU A 6 75.10 -8.80 32.50
C LEU A 6 74.14 -7.66 32.13
N SER A 7 74.19 -7.27 30.83
CA SER A 7 73.23 -6.32 30.22
C SER A 7 71.95 -7.05 29.86
N LYS A 8 70.82 -6.76 30.50
CA LYS A 8 69.48 -7.22 30.11
C LYS A 8 68.97 -6.29 29.04
N LYS A 9 68.90 -6.79 27.78
CA LYS A 9 68.14 -6.18 26.72
C LYS A 9 66.68 -6.58 26.90
N LEU A 10 65.82 -5.62 27.26
CA LEU A 10 64.40 -5.75 27.36
C LEU A 10 63.82 -5.50 25.94
N THR A 11 63.43 -6.56 25.25
CA THR A 11 62.77 -6.46 23.96
C THR A 11 61.27 -6.30 24.23
N SER A 12 60.74 -5.06 24.10
CA SER A 12 59.29 -4.80 24.16
C SER A 12 58.63 -5.32 22.88
N LEU A 13 57.89 -6.40 23.03
CA LEU A 13 57.03 -6.95 21.99
C LEU A 13 55.68 -6.15 22.03
N LEU A 14 55.52 -5.17 21.14
CA LEU A 14 54.22 -4.48 20.93
C LEU A 14 53.29 -5.48 20.24
N PHE A 15 52.33 -6.02 21.01
CA PHE A 15 51.18 -6.75 20.45
C PHE A 15 50.18 -5.71 19.97
N VAL A 16 50.14 -5.43 18.67
CA VAL A 16 49.04 -4.68 18.03
C VAL A 16 47.85 -5.63 17.92
N LEU A 17 46.93 -5.54 18.87
CA LEU A 17 45.60 -6.13 18.73
C LEU A 17 44.84 -5.33 17.65
N SER A 18 44.87 -5.80 16.43
CA SER A 18 43.93 -5.37 15.42
C SER A 18 42.52 -5.89 15.78
N PHE A 19 41.73 -5.05 16.43
CA PHE A 19 40.28 -5.24 16.52
C PHE A 19 39.72 -5.09 15.12
N SER A 20 39.52 -6.22 14.43
CA SER A 20 38.65 -6.27 13.28
C SER A 20 37.23 -6.03 13.80
N PHE A 21 36.77 -4.78 13.70
CA PHE A 21 35.34 -4.50 13.77
C PHE A 21 34.70 -5.22 12.56
N SER A 22 34.29 -6.48 12.78
CA SER A 22 33.27 -7.06 11.94
C SER A 22 32.06 -6.18 12.13
N SER A 23 31.81 -5.25 11.20
CA SER A 23 30.49 -4.67 11.03
C SER A 23 29.58 -5.89 10.86
N LEU A 24 28.78 -6.17 11.87
CA LEU A 24 27.59 -7.00 11.69
C LEU A 24 26.81 -6.29 10.57
N ALA A 25 27.04 -6.75 9.35
CA ALA A 25 26.16 -6.43 8.23
C ALA A 25 24.79 -6.88 8.74
N TYR A 26 23.92 -5.92 9.01
CA TYR A 26 22.53 -6.16 9.28
C TYR A 26 22.00 -6.74 7.96
N SER A 27 22.07 -8.07 7.86
CA SER A 27 21.50 -8.76 6.71
C SER A 27 20.06 -8.32 6.60
N SER A 28 19.70 -7.71 5.50
CA SER A 28 18.30 -7.48 5.17
C SER A 28 17.65 -8.85 5.20
N ASN A 29 16.90 -9.18 6.24
CA ASN A 29 16.25 -10.48 6.39
C ASN A 29 15.11 -10.66 5.37
N GLY A 30 15.29 -10.19 4.13
CA GLY A 30 14.28 -10.25 3.09
C GLY A 30 13.06 -9.35 3.36
N HIS A 31 13.22 -8.33 4.20
CA HIS A 31 12.17 -7.35 4.46
C HIS A 31 12.23 -6.17 3.49
N PHE A 32 11.06 -5.66 3.11
CA PHE A 32 10.93 -4.44 2.32
C PHE A 32 9.67 -3.68 2.68
N LEU A 33 9.64 -2.40 2.34
CA LEU A 33 8.46 -1.53 2.44
C LEU A 33 7.88 -1.28 1.04
N ALA A 34 6.63 -0.83 0.98
CA ALA A 34 6.05 -0.31 -0.25
C ALA A 34 5.22 0.93 0.06
N LEU A 35 5.41 1.98 -0.72
CA LEU A 35 4.63 3.21 -0.68
C LEU A 35 3.61 3.22 -1.81
N ASN A 36 2.44 3.77 -1.55
CA ASN A 36 1.40 3.96 -2.54
C ASN A 36 1.02 5.43 -2.66
N TYR A 37 1.03 5.91 -3.89
CA TYR A 37 0.58 7.23 -4.32
C TYR A 37 -0.50 7.07 -5.39
N HIS A 38 -1.23 8.14 -5.65
CA HIS A 38 -2.20 8.21 -6.74
C HIS A 38 -1.86 9.40 -7.65
N ASP A 39 -2.55 10.52 -7.51
CA ASP A 39 -2.35 11.67 -8.35
C ASP A 39 -1.26 12.61 -7.81
N ILE A 40 -0.43 13.13 -8.71
CA ILE A 40 0.62 14.10 -8.38
C ILE A 40 0.28 15.43 -9.05
N ILE A 41 0.11 16.46 -8.23
CA ILE A 41 -0.30 17.80 -8.68
C ILE A 41 0.84 18.82 -8.54
N ASP A 42 0.75 19.94 -9.24
CA ASP A 42 1.53 21.13 -8.95
C ASP A 42 0.74 22.04 -7.99
N GLU A 43 1.40 22.88 -7.21
CA GLU A 43 0.74 23.74 -6.20
C GLU A 43 -0.38 24.62 -6.78
N GLU A 44 -0.21 25.08 -8.01
CA GLU A 44 -1.17 25.89 -8.73
C GLU A 44 -2.43 25.13 -9.19
N ASP A 45 -2.37 23.77 -9.22
CA ASP A 45 -3.48 22.91 -9.65
C ASP A 45 -4.45 22.60 -8.51
N VAL A 46 -4.14 23.03 -7.28
CA VAL A 46 -4.96 22.73 -6.10
C VAL A 46 -6.30 23.44 -6.16
N VAL A 47 -7.39 22.68 -6.34
CA VAL A 47 -8.76 23.19 -6.39
C VAL A 47 -9.60 22.57 -5.27
N PRO A 48 -10.20 23.36 -4.37
CA PRO A 48 -11.11 22.82 -3.36
C PRO A 48 -12.40 22.21 -3.98
N PRO A 49 -12.97 21.12 -3.41
CA PRO A 49 -12.46 20.41 -2.24
C PRO A 49 -11.21 19.61 -2.55
N PHE A 50 -10.26 19.57 -1.62
CA PHE A 50 -9.00 18.82 -1.78
C PHE A 50 -9.30 17.32 -1.88
N ASP A 51 -8.74 16.69 -2.91
CA ASP A 51 -8.70 15.25 -2.98
C ASP A 51 -7.58 14.72 -2.07
N ARG A 52 -7.92 13.86 -1.13
CA ARG A 52 -6.96 13.28 -0.20
C ARG A 52 -5.86 12.46 -0.88
N MET A 53 -6.13 11.96 -2.07
CA MET A 53 -5.20 11.14 -2.85
C MET A 53 -4.17 11.98 -3.64
N GLU A 54 -4.33 13.29 -3.63
CA GLU A 54 -3.39 14.20 -4.29
C GLU A 54 -2.18 14.48 -3.41
N VAL A 55 -0.98 14.40 -4.02
CA VAL A 55 0.29 14.77 -3.39
C VAL A 55 0.99 15.78 -4.28
N ASN A 56 1.52 16.85 -3.70
CA ASN A 56 2.22 17.87 -4.45
C ASN A 56 3.57 17.33 -4.96
N LYS A 57 3.90 17.64 -6.20
CA LYS A 57 5.14 17.19 -6.88
C LYS A 57 6.41 17.55 -6.12
N HIS A 58 6.47 18.76 -5.51
CA HIS A 58 7.67 19.15 -4.77
C HIS A 58 7.81 18.34 -3.47
N PHE A 59 6.71 17.96 -2.79
CA PHE A 59 6.78 17.07 -1.64
C PHE A 59 7.20 15.66 -2.04
N LEU A 60 6.69 15.14 -3.15
CA LEU A 60 7.18 13.86 -3.68
C LEU A 60 8.70 13.90 -3.94
N GLU A 61 9.20 15.00 -4.47
CA GLU A 61 10.64 15.16 -4.68
C GLU A 61 11.41 15.25 -3.37
N ASP A 62 10.89 15.97 -2.37
CA ASP A 62 11.47 16.04 -1.02
C ASP A 62 11.49 14.67 -0.35
N GLU A 63 10.45 13.86 -0.54
CA GLU A 63 10.40 12.47 -0.05
C GLU A 63 11.48 11.61 -0.72
N PHE A 64 11.70 11.74 -2.02
CA PHE A 64 12.79 11.03 -2.72
C PHE A 64 14.18 11.45 -2.19
N VAL A 65 14.38 12.74 -1.93
CA VAL A 65 15.60 13.26 -1.30
C VAL A 65 15.76 12.68 0.11
N TRP A 66 14.67 12.63 0.88
CA TRP A 66 14.68 12.11 2.23
C TRP A 66 15.00 10.60 2.25
N LEU A 67 14.38 9.80 1.38
CA LEU A 67 14.66 8.38 1.23
C LEU A 67 16.14 8.14 0.98
N LYS A 68 16.71 8.85 0.00
CA LYS A 68 18.13 8.77 -0.34
C LYS A 68 19.03 9.14 0.84
N LYS A 69 18.73 10.25 1.53
CA LYS A 69 19.49 10.75 2.68
C LYS A 69 19.47 9.80 3.87
N ASN A 70 18.38 9.05 4.04
CA ASN A 70 18.19 8.13 5.15
C ASN A 70 18.56 6.67 4.81
N GLY A 71 19.20 6.45 3.63
CA GLY A 71 19.74 5.16 3.22
C GLY A 71 18.69 4.15 2.81
N TYR A 72 17.49 4.59 2.39
CA TYR A 72 16.52 3.72 1.74
C TYR A 72 16.94 3.43 0.30
N ASN A 73 16.74 2.20 -0.10
CA ASN A 73 17.07 1.72 -1.44
C ASN A 73 15.78 1.42 -2.19
N VAL A 74 15.45 2.28 -3.16
CA VAL A 74 14.29 2.04 -4.02
C VAL A 74 14.61 0.89 -4.97
N VAL A 75 13.81 -0.16 -4.93
CA VAL A 75 14.02 -1.41 -5.68
C VAL A 75 12.87 -1.66 -6.65
N SER A 76 13.16 -2.41 -7.71
CA SER A 76 12.15 -2.84 -8.68
C SER A 76 11.38 -4.07 -8.22
N VAL A 77 10.21 -4.31 -8.80
CA VAL A 77 9.47 -5.58 -8.67
C VAL A 77 10.38 -6.76 -9.05
N GLN A 78 11.19 -6.62 -10.11
CA GLN A 78 12.11 -7.67 -10.53
C GLN A 78 13.12 -8.03 -9.42
N ALA A 79 13.68 -7.02 -8.74
CA ALA A 79 14.62 -7.26 -7.64
C ALA A 79 13.97 -8.02 -6.48
N VAL A 80 12.71 -7.71 -6.17
CA VAL A 80 11.94 -8.44 -5.13
C VAL A 80 11.66 -9.87 -5.55
N LEU A 81 11.25 -10.10 -6.81
CA LEU A 81 11.01 -11.44 -7.34
C LEU A 81 12.29 -12.28 -7.38
N ASP A 82 13.40 -11.72 -7.85
CA ASP A 82 14.70 -12.41 -7.88
C ASP A 82 15.18 -12.79 -6.47
N ALA A 83 14.95 -11.91 -5.50
CA ALA A 83 15.29 -12.20 -4.11
C ALA A 83 14.38 -13.29 -3.51
N ALA A 84 13.08 -13.29 -3.82
CA ALA A 84 12.15 -14.33 -3.38
C ALA A 84 12.48 -15.71 -3.97
N GLU A 85 13.03 -15.75 -5.19
CA GLU A 85 13.50 -16.98 -5.84
C GLU A 85 14.93 -17.38 -5.42
N GLY A 86 15.58 -16.60 -4.54
CA GLY A 86 16.94 -16.85 -4.07
C GLY A 86 18.04 -16.56 -5.11
N LYS A 87 17.71 -15.84 -6.20
CA LYS A 87 18.67 -15.44 -7.24
C LYS A 87 19.53 -14.25 -6.81
N SER A 88 19.03 -13.42 -5.90
CA SER A 88 19.70 -12.25 -5.36
C SER A 88 19.29 -11.99 -3.91
N THR A 89 19.79 -10.91 -3.31
CA THR A 89 19.36 -10.43 -2.00
C THR A 89 18.89 -8.99 -2.12
N LEU A 90 17.86 -8.61 -1.35
CA LEU A 90 17.47 -7.21 -1.27
C LEU A 90 18.52 -6.40 -0.48
N PRO A 91 18.74 -5.14 -0.86
CA PRO A 91 19.54 -4.22 -0.05
C PRO A 91 18.82 -3.91 1.27
N ASP A 92 19.56 -3.42 2.25
CA ASP A 92 18.98 -2.89 3.48
C ASP A 92 18.00 -1.77 3.17
N LYS A 93 16.93 -1.65 3.98
CA LYS A 93 15.89 -0.64 3.79
C LYS A 93 15.34 -0.59 2.35
N ALA A 94 15.13 -1.77 1.76
CA ALA A 94 14.51 -1.88 0.44
C ALA A 94 13.09 -1.31 0.46
N ILE A 95 12.72 -0.56 -0.60
CA ILE A 95 11.41 0.04 -0.72
C ILE A 95 10.90 0.02 -2.16
N LEU A 96 9.64 -0.36 -2.35
CA LEU A 96 8.91 -0.22 -3.62
C LEU A 96 8.16 1.12 -3.64
N LEU A 97 8.15 1.77 -4.80
CA LEU A 97 7.27 2.90 -5.09
C LEU A 97 6.15 2.43 -6.01
N THR A 98 4.91 2.67 -5.63
CA THR A 98 3.74 2.30 -6.43
C THR A 98 2.83 3.50 -6.64
N PHE A 99 2.21 3.57 -7.82
CA PHE A 99 1.28 4.62 -8.22
C PHE A 99 0.05 3.95 -8.84
N ASP A 100 -1.13 4.27 -8.33
CA ASP A 100 -2.36 3.64 -8.77
C ASP A 100 -3.05 4.49 -9.86
N ASP A 101 -4.05 3.91 -10.53
CA ASP A 101 -5.02 4.50 -11.45
C ASP A 101 -4.53 4.87 -12.85
N GLY A 102 -3.22 5.02 -13.06
CA GLY A 102 -2.69 5.34 -14.39
C GLY A 102 -2.84 6.80 -14.81
N TYR A 103 -2.91 7.74 -13.87
CA TYR A 103 -3.07 9.16 -14.15
C TYR A 103 -1.98 9.73 -15.06
N LEU A 104 -2.36 10.72 -15.87
CA LEU A 104 -1.41 11.43 -16.74
C LEU A 104 -0.26 12.09 -15.94
N SER A 105 -0.53 12.47 -14.70
CA SER A 105 0.48 13.04 -13.79
C SER A 105 1.64 12.09 -13.53
N PHE A 106 1.41 10.77 -13.56
CA PHE A 106 2.51 9.81 -13.49
C PHE A 106 3.52 10.03 -14.64
N TYR A 107 3.05 10.20 -15.87
CA TYR A 107 3.93 10.45 -17.01
C TYR A 107 4.56 11.84 -16.98
N THR A 108 3.78 12.87 -16.66
CA THR A 108 4.23 14.26 -16.78
C THR A 108 5.04 14.75 -15.59
N LYS A 109 4.79 14.23 -14.40
CA LYS A 109 5.36 14.71 -13.13
C LYS A 109 6.24 13.66 -12.44
N VAL A 110 5.77 12.41 -12.30
CA VAL A 110 6.51 11.35 -11.60
C VAL A 110 7.65 10.80 -12.45
N PHE A 111 7.39 10.42 -13.69
CA PHE A 111 8.39 9.77 -14.54
C PHE A 111 9.67 10.60 -14.75
N PRO A 112 9.62 11.93 -14.92
CA PRO A 112 10.82 12.78 -14.90
C PRO A 112 11.63 12.67 -13.61
N LEU A 113 10.97 12.59 -12.45
CA LEU A 113 11.63 12.40 -11.16
C LEU A 113 12.25 11.00 -11.05
N LEU A 114 11.56 9.95 -11.47
CA LEU A 114 12.11 8.59 -11.51
C LEU A 114 13.40 8.55 -12.36
N LYS A 115 13.42 9.19 -13.50
CA LYS A 115 14.63 9.32 -14.34
C LYS A 115 15.74 10.08 -13.64
N LYS A 116 15.41 11.20 -12.98
CA LYS A 116 16.37 12.04 -12.25
C LYS A 116 17.06 11.29 -11.10
N TYR A 117 16.29 10.50 -10.35
CA TYR A 117 16.80 9.77 -9.18
C TYR A 117 17.24 8.35 -9.51
N HIS A 118 17.01 7.85 -10.72
CA HIS A 118 17.17 6.46 -11.13
C HIS A 118 16.37 5.50 -10.23
N TYR A 119 15.16 5.89 -9.87
CA TYR A 119 14.26 5.10 -9.03
C TYR A 119 13.31 4.26 -9.88
N PRO A 120 13.26 2.95 -9.67
CA PRO A 120 12.20 2.14 -10.24
C PRO A 120 10.87 2.40 -9.54
N ALA A 121 9.77 2.18 -10.25
CA ALA A 121 8.43 2.28 -9.72
C ALA A 121 7.47 1.28 -10.40
N THR A 122 6.30 1.13 -9.83
CA THR A 122 5.17 0.39 -10.41
C THR A 122 4.03 1.36 -10.66
N VAL A 123 3.38 1.28 -11.83
CA VAL A 123 2.12 1.97 -12.09
C VAL A 123 1.03 0.96 -12.40
N ALA A 124 -0.10 1.07 -11.72
CA ALA A 124 -1.24 0.18 -11.87
C ALA A 124 -2.34 0.83 -12.72
N LEU A 125 -2.85 0.12 -13.72
CA LEU A 125 -3.77 0.66 -14.71
C LEU A 125 -5.17 0.06 -14.53
N VAL A 126 -6.21 0.91 -14.46
CA VAL A 126 -7.61 0.51 -14.51
C VAL A 126 -8.01 0.37 -15.98
N GLY A 127 -8.24 -0.87 -16.43
CA GLY A 127 -8.42 -1.16 -17.85
C GLY A 127 -9.59 -0.39 -18.50
N LYS A 128 -10.74 -0.34 -17.84
CA LYS A 128 -11.95 0.32 -18.36
C LYS A 128 -11.76 1.84 -18.50
N TRP A 129 -11.07 2.47 -17.58
CA TRP A 129 -10.72 3.90 -17.67
C TRP A 129 -9.76 4.14 -18.83
N MET A 130 -8.73 3.28 -18.95
CA MET A 130 -7.76 3.34 -20.06
C MET A 130 -8.41 3.07 -21.44
N ASP A 131 -9.57 2.41 -21.50
CA ASP A 131 -10.39 2.19 -22.68
C ASP A 131 -11.33 3.38 -22.97
N GLY A 132 -11.27 4.44 -22.17
CA GLY A 132 -12.06 5.66 -22.31
C GLY A 132 -13.51 5.51 -21.86
N GLN A 133 -13.82 4.48 -21.07
CA GLN A 133 -15.17 4.26 -20.55
C GLN A 133 -15.31 4.90 -19.18
N VAL A 134 -16.22 5.86 -19.06
CA VAL A 134 -16.53 6.50 -17.76
C VAL A 134 -17.32 5.51 -16.89
N THR A 135 -16.87 5.30 -15.68
CA THR A 135 -17.55 4.51 -14.64
C THR A 135 -18.02 5.40 -13.50
N ALA A 136 -18.83 4.88 -12.59
CA ALA A 136 -19.30 5.64 -11.41
C ALA A 136 -18.13 6.08 -10.50
N ASP A 137 -17.07 5.29 -10.46
CA ASP A 137 -15.90 5.51 -9.61
C ASP A 137 -14.71 6.14 -10.38
N ASP A 138 -14.92 6.54 -11.64
CA ASP A 138 -13.93 7.29 -12.41
C ASP A 138 -13.81 8.72 -11.83
N PRO A 139 -12.64 9.11 -11.35
CA PRO A 139 -12.44 10.43 -10.75
C PRO A 139 -12.51 11.59 -11.76
N GLY A 140 -12.66 11.30 -13.07
CA GLY A 140 -12.69 12.31 -14.12
C GLY A 140 -11.35 13.01 -14.37
N LYS A 141 -10.26 12.42 -13.91
CA LYS A 141 -8.89 12.94 -14.07
C LYS A 141 -8.25 12.44 -15.36
N PRO A 142 -7.35 13.22 -15.99
CA PRO A 142 -6.64 12.78 -17.18
C PRO A 142 -5.77 11.54 -16.93
N LEU A 143 -5.84 10.56 -17.80
CA LEU A 143 -5.03 9.34 -17.78
C LEU A 143 -3.91 9.37 -18.82
N MET A 144 -2.88 8.55 -18.62
CA MET A 144 -1.89 8.27 -19.65
C MET A 144 -2.57 7.64 -20.87
N ASN A 145 -2.06 7.95 -22.06
CA ASN A 145 -2.40 7.17 -23.25
C ASN A 145 -1.45 5.98 -23.42
N TRP A 146 -1.83 5.03 -24.30
CA TRP A 146 -1.03 3.81 -24.50
C TRP A 146 0.37 4.03 -25.06
N ALA A 147 0.62 5.14 -25.78
CA ALA A 147 1.97 5.48 -26.22
C ALA A 147 2.86 5.86 -25.03
N GLN A 148 2.31 6.63 -24.09
CA GLN A 148 2.99 7.00 -22.84
C GLN A 148 3.22 5.77 -21.94
N VAL A 149 2.22 4.88 -21.82
CA VAL A 149 2.40 3.61 -21.07
C VAL A 149 3.55 2.78 -21.66
N ARG A 150 3.61 2.65 -22.98
CA ARG A 150 4.73 1.94 -23.62
C ARG A 150 6.07 2.61 -23.39
N GLU A 151 6.11 3.94 -23.43
CA GLU A 151 7.36 4.71 -23.20
C GLU A 151 7.89 4.49 -21.78
N VAL A 152 7.02 4.62 -20.77
CA VAL A 152 7.46 4.40 -19.37
C VAL A 152 7.90 2.97 -19.13
N ALA A 153 7.24 1.99 -19.70
CA ALA A 153 7.61 0.59 -19.59
C ALA A 153 8.96 0.29 -20.27
N GLN A 154 9.19 0.84 -21.48
CA GLN A 154 10.44 0.67 -22.23
C GLN A 154 11.64 1.35 -21.58
N SER A 155 11.42 2.27 -20.66
CA SER A 155 12.49 2.92 -19.90
C SER A 155 13.31 1.98 -19.03
N GLY A 156 12.78 0.80 -18.70
CA GLY A 156 13.37 -0.14 -17.75
C GLY A 156 13.21 0.27 -16.27
N LEU A 157 12.58 1.42 -16.01
CA LEU A 157 12.34 1.91 -14.64
C LEU A 157 10.94 1.56 -14.13
N VAL A 158 9.96 1.33 -15.02
CA VAL A 158 8.56 1.25 -14.63
C VAL A 158 7.98 -0.14 -14.91
N GLU A 159 7.49 -0.79 -13.88
CA GLU A 159 6.65 -2.00 -13.95
C GLU A 159 5.21 -1.58 -14.21
N ILE A 160 4.58 -2.17 -15.23
CA ILE A 160 3.14 -1.98 -15.49
C ILE A 160 2.37 -3.08 -14.76
N ALA A 161 1.51 -2.67 -13.84
CA ALA A 161 0.64 -3.54 -13.06
C ALA A 161 -0.82 -3.44 -13.53
N SER A 162 -1.60 -4.45 -13.24
CA SER A 162 -3.06 -4.40 -13.37
C SER A 162 -3.69 -3.80 -12.13
N HIS A 163 -4.69 -2.92 -12.32
CA HIS A 163 -5.61 -2.46 -11.28
C HIS A 163 -7.04 -2.89 -11.59
N THR A 164 -7.17 -4.13 -12.11
CA THR A 164 -8.36 -4.72 -12.72
C THR A 164 -8.75 -4.06 -14.07
N TYR A 165 -9.69 -4.67 -14.79
CA TYR A 165 -10.29 -4.03 -15.97
C TYR A 165 -11.52 -3.21 -15.57
N ASP A 166 -12.50 -3.83 -14.87
CA ASP A 166 -13.80 -3.23 -14.53
C ASP A 166 -14.15 -3.32 -13.04
N PHE A 167 -13.27 -3.87 -12.19
CA PHE A 167 -13.57 -4.08 -10.77
C PHE A 167 -13.06 -2.96 -9.87
N HIS A 168 -12.63 -1.83 -10.45
CA HIS A 168 -12.45 -0.60 -9.68
C HIS A 168 -13.82 0.05 -9.47
N THR A 169 -14.71 -0.67 -8.76
CA THR A 169 -16.10 -0.28 -8.50
C THR A 169 -16.68 -1.04 -7.31
N GLY A 170 -17.68 -0.45 -6.68
CA GLY A 170 -18.56 -1.12 -5.72
C GLY A 170 -19.70 -1.84 -6.43
N ILE A 171 -20.04 -3.04 -5.97
CA ILE A 171 -21.21 -3.78 -6.42
C ILE A 171 -22.16 -4.04 -5.26
N VAL A 172 -23.45 -4.15 -5.53
CA VAL A 172 -24.47 -4.47 -4.52
C VAL A 172 -24.18 -5.85 -3.92
N GLY A 173 -23.88 -5.89 -2.62
CA GLY A 173 -23.47 -7.07 -1.88
C GLY A 173 -24.51 -7.63 -0.92
N ASN A 174 -25.68 -6.97 -0.78
CA ASN A 174 -26.72 -7.43 0.15
C ASN A 174 -28.10 -6.86 -0.19
N PRO A 175 -29.19 -7.40 0.45
CA PRO A 175 -30.55 -6.92 0.24
C PRO A 175 -30.80 -5.45 0.58
N GLN A 176 -29.96 -4.84 1.43
CA GLN A 176 -30.06 -3.44 1.83
C GLN A 176 -29.50 -2.48 0.77
N GLY A 177 -28.93 -3.02 -0.32
CA GLY A 177 -28.36 -2.23 -1.41
C GLY A 177 -26.96 -1.68 -1.10
N ASN A 178 -26.31 -2.10 -0.02
CA ASN A 178 -24.95 -1.67 0.29
C ASN A 178 -23.98 -2.16 -0.79
N THR A 179 -23.10 -1.26 -1.24
CA THR A 179 -22.05 -1.58 -2.20
C THR A 179 -20.75 -1.94 -1.49
N GLN A 180 -20.05 -2.94 -2.02
CA GLN A 180 -18.76 -3.40 -1.54
C GLN A 180 -17.84 -3.65 -2.74
N ALA A 181 -16.53 -3.73 -2.50
CA ALA A 181 -15.54 -3.92 -3.56
C ALA A 181 -15.84 -5.17 -4.41
N ALA A 182 -15.90 -5.00 -5.72
CA ALA A 182 -16.26 -6.06 -6.67
C ALA A 182 -15.32 -7.27 -6.63
N THR A 183 -14.06 -7.06 -6.19
CA THR A 183 -13.02 -8.08 -6.07
C THR A 183 -13.27 -9.13 -4.99
N VAL A 184 -14.04 -8.80 -3.94
CA VAL A 184 -14.26 -9.67 -2.77
C VAL A 184 -15.73 -9.99 -2.51
N THR A 185 -16.64 -9.35 -3.23
CA THR A 185 -18.08 -9.40 -2.95
C THR A 185 -18.80 -10.34 -3.91
N ARG A 186 -19.67 -11.18 -3.37
CA ARG A 186 -20.68 -11.90 -4.17
C ARG A 186 -21.80 -10.94 -4.51
N LEU A 187 -22.11 -10.83 -5.81
CA LEU A 187 -23.19 -9.96 -6.28
C LEU A 187 -24.54 -10.42 -5.70
N TYR A 188 -25.31 -9.46 -5.19
CA TYR A 188 -26.71 -9.66 -4.84
C TYR A 188 -27.60 -9.15 -5.97
N ASP A 189 -28.41 -10.05 -6.55
CA ASP A 189 -29.39 -9.72 -7.58
C ASP A 189 -30.73 -9.37 -6.90
N ASP A 190 -30.99 -8.09 -6.73
CA ASP A 190 -32.19 -7.59 -6.06
C ASP A 190 -33.52 -8.01 -6.73
N PRO A 191 -33.68 -7.95 -8.06
CA PRO A 191 -34.89 -8.45 -8.72
C PRO A 191 -35.19 -9.92 -8.44
N MET A 192 -34.15 -10.74 -8.29
CA MET A 192 -34.30 -12.16 -8.05
C MET A 192 -34.19 -12.57 -6.57
N LEU A 193 -33.79 -11.64 -5.71
CA LEU A 193 -33.55 -11.84 -4.27
C LEU A 193 -32.56 -12.99 -3.98
N VAL A 194 -31.54 -13.13 -4.80
CA VAL A 194 -30.56 -14.21 -4.69
C VAL A 194 -29.14 -13.68 -4.77
N TYR A 195 -28.24 -14.36 -4.08
CA TYR A 195 -26.81 -14.12 -4.26
C TYR A 195 -26.28 -14.90 -5.47
N GLU A 196 -25.30 -14.32 -6.12
CA GLU A 196 -24.41 -15.05 -7.02
C GLU A 196 -23.89 -16.32 -6.34
N THR A 197 -23.93 -17.47 -7.04
CA THR A 197 -23.36 -18.71 -6.47
C THR A 197 -21.86 -18.60 -6.33
N GLU A 198 -21.26 -19.49 -5.56
CA GLU A 198 -19.80 -19.53 -5.40
C GLU A 198 -19.11 -19.77 -6.75
N GLU A 199 -19.63 -20.67 -7.57
CA GLU A 199 -19.11 -20.96 -8.90
C GLU A 199 -19.23 -19.76 -9.85
N GLN A 200 -20.33 -19.01 -9.78
CA GLN A 200 -20.51 -17.79 -10.56
C GLN A 200 -19.53 -16.71 -10.14
N TYR A 201 -19.37 -16.50 -8.83
CA TYR A 201 -18.39 -15.58 -8.26
C TYR A 201 -16.96 -15.93 -8.72
N HIS A 202 -16.56 -17.19 -8.60
CA HIS A 202 -15.26 -17.68 -9.06
C HIS A 202 -15.05 -17.41 -10.55
N ALA A 203 -16.06 -17.73 -11.37
CA ALA A 203 -15.99 -17.53 -12.81
C ALA A 203 -15.85 -16.05 -13.17
N ARG A 204 -16.58 -15.17 -12.48
CA ARG A 204 -16.54 -13.71 -12.67
C ARG A 204 -15.16 -13.13 -12.29
N ILE A 205 -14.65 -13.46 -11.10
CA ILE A 205 -13.33 -13.00 -10.66
C ILE A 205 -12.24 -13.48 -11.61
N ARG A 206 -12.29 -14.76 -11.98
CA ARG A 206 -11.32 -15.34 -12.92
C ARG A 206 -11.36 -14.63 -14.28
N ALA A 207 -12.56 -14.45 -14.85
CA ALA A 207 -12.73 -13.77 -16.14
C ALA A 207 -12.17 -12.34 -16.12
N GLU A 208 -12.37 -11.62 -15.04
CA GLU A 208 -11.86 -10.27 -14.83
C GLU A 208 -10.32 -10.22 -14.81
N MET A 209 -9.68 -11.14 -14.07
CA MET A 209 -8.22 -11.19 -13.99
C MET A 209 -7.59 -11.45 -15.36
N PHE A 210 -8.12 -12.42 -16.12
CA PHE A 210 -7.65 -12.68 -17.48
C PHE A 210 -7.93 -11.53 -18.44
N LYS A 211 -9.15 -10.94 -18.37
CA LYS A 211 -9.49 -9.77 -19.19
C LYS A 211 -8.54 -8.60 -18.97
N SER A 212 -8.26 -8.31 -17.72
CA SER A 212 -7.34 -7.24 -17.34
C SER A 212 -5.92 -7.48 -17.86
N ALA A 213 -5.39 -8.70 -17.69
CA ALA A 213 -4.07 -9.06 -18.17
C ALA A 213 -3.97 -9.01 -19.70
N ASP A 214 -4.96 -9.57 -20.39
CA ASP A 214 -5.04 -9.57 -21.86
C ASP A 214 -5.18 -8.16 -22.42
N PHE A 215 -5.96 -7.30 -21.76
CA PHE A 215 -6.14 -5.90 -22.19
C PHE A 215 -4.82 -5.12 -22.16
N ILE A 216 -4.07 -5.23 -21.07
CA ILE A 216 -2.74 -4.60 -20.97
C ILE A 216 -1.80 -5.18 -22.04
N PHE A 217 -1.81 -6.49 -22.24
CA PHE A 217 -0.96 -7.12 -23.25
C PHE A 217 -1.31 -6.64 -24.68
N GLN A 218 -2.58 -6.57 -25.03
CA GLN A 218 -3.02 -6.13 -26.36
C GLN A 218 -2.60 -4.69 -26.68
N HIS A 219 -2.59 -3.80 -25.69
CA HIS A 219 -2.32 -2.38 -25.90
C HIS A 219 -0.84 -1.99 -25.67
N ALA A 220 -0.17 -2.65 -24.74
CA ALA A 220 1.20 -2.33 -24.37
C ALA A 220 2.23 -3.42 -24.73
N GLY A 221 1.81 -4.64 -25.07
CA GLY A 221 2.70 -5.77 -25.34
C GLY A 221 3.32 -6.36 -24.07
N ILE A 222 2.72 -6.10 -22.91
CA ILE A 222 3.25 -6.47 -21.59
C ILE A 222 2.26 -7.41 -20.90
N HIS A 223 2.75 -8.55 -20.44
CA HIS A 223 2.00 -9.40 -19.51
C HIS A 223 2.24 -8.89 -18.08
N PRO A 224 1.22 -8.32 -17.39
CA PRO A 224 1.40 -7.83 -16.05
C PRO A 224 1.70 -8.98 -15.09
N ARG A 225 2.69 -8.78 -14.22
CA ARG A 225 3.10 -9.75 -13.18
C ARG A 225 2.61 -9.35 -11.80
N VAL A 226 2.03 -8.17 -11.70
CA VAL A 226 1.56 -7.55 -10.47
C VAL A 226 0.08 -7.21 -10.59
N MET A 227 -0.70 -7.62 -9.59
CA MET A 227 -2.06 -7.16 -9.36
C MET A 227 -2.06 -6.18 -8.21
N VAL A 228 -2.62 -5.03 -8.41
CA VAL A 228 -2.90 -4.04 -7.38
C VAL A 228 -4.41 -4.04 -7.14
N TRP A 229 -4.80 -4.34 -5.91
CA TRP A 229 -6.23 -4.50 -5.60
C TRP A 229 -6.92 -3.14 -5.42
N PRO A 230 -8.00 -2.86 -6.17
CA PRO A 230 -8.85 -1.70 -5.92
C PRO A 230 -9.30 -1.62 -4.46
N TYR A 231 -9.22 -0.44 -3.86
CA TYR A 231 -9.53 -0.20 -2.43
C TYR A 231 -8.68 -1.02 -1.45
N GLY A 232 -7.67 -1.74 -1.95
CA GLY A 232 -6.85 -2.68 -1.18
C GLY A 232 -7.53 -4.00 -0.85
N GLU A 233 -8.73 -4.26 -1.37
CA GLU A 233 -9.59 -5.37 -0.98
C GLU A 233 -9.35 -6.63 -1.82
N TYR A 234 -9.00 -7.72 -1.13
CA TYR A 234 -8.74 -9.03 -1.75
C TYR A 234 -9.10 -10.18 -0.79
N ASN A 235 -9.29 -11.36 -1.35
CA ASN A 235 -9.42 -12.62 -0.61
C ASN A 235 -8.64 -13.74 -1.31
N GLU A 236 -8.64 -14.94 -0.73
CA GLU A 236 -7.90 -16.09 -1.28
C GLU A 236 -8.32 -16.43 -2.72
N MET A 237 -9.59 -16.26 -3.04
CA MET A 237 -10.14 -16.48 -4.38
C MET A 237 -9.58 -15.53 -5.40
N SER A 238 -9.63 -14.22 -5.10
CA SER A 238 -9.11 -13.19 -6.01
C SER A 238 -7.59 -13.33 -6.21
N ILE A 239 -6.84 -13.67 -5.15
CA ILE A 239 -5.41 -13.99 -5.24
C ILE A 239 -5.15 -15.19 -6.16
N ALA A 240 -5.93 -16.28 -6.00
CA ALA A 240 -5.79 -17.46 -6.84
C ALA A 240 -6.05 -17.14 -8.32
N ALA A 241 -7.12 -16.39 -8.61
CA ALA A 241 -7.46 -15.97 -9.97
C ALA A 241 -6.39 -15.04 -10.60
N ALA A 242 -5.83 -14.11 -9.83
CA ALA A 242 -4.73 -13.25 -10.29
C ALA A 242 -3.49 -14.09 -10.65
N ARG A 243 -3.15 -15.07 -9.82
CA ARG A 243 -2.04 -15.99 -10.08
C ARG A 243 -2.25 -16.82 -11.34
N GLU A 244 -3.46 -17.33 -11.58
CA GLU A 244 -3.81 -18.04 -12.81
C GLU A 244 -3.63 -17.17 -14.05
N ALA A 245 -3.91 -15.87 -13.95
CA ALA A 245 -3.71 -14.89 -15.02
C ALA A 245 -2.24 -14.40 -15.14
N GLY A 246 -1.30 -15.00 -14.38
CA GLY A 246 0.13 -14.68 -14.45
C GLY A 246 0.62 -13.60 -13.48
N MET A 247 -0.26 -13.03 -12.67
CA MET A 247 0.08 -11.98 -11.70
C MET A 247 0.51 -12.60 -10.36
N MET A 248 1.80 -12.89 -10.25
CA MET A 248 2.37 -13.63 -9.12
C MET A 248 2.56 -12.80 -7.85
N MET A 249 2.65 -11.49 -7.97
CA MET A 249 2.69 -10.55 -6.86
C MET A 249 1.36 -9.81 -6.79
N THR A 250 0.77 -9.71 -5.60
CA THR A 250 -0.43 -8.89 -5.41
C THR A 250 -0.26 -7.92 -4.25
N MET A 251 -0.86 -6.73 -4.35
CA MET A 251 -0.66 -5.62 -3.43
C MET A 251 -1.99 -5.07 -2.92
N GLY A 252 -2.13 -4.99 -1.59
CA GLY A 252 -3.25 -4.34 -0.90
C GLY A 252 -2.90 -2.96 -0.35
N LEU A 253 -3.70 -2.46 0.60
CA LEU A 253 -3.52 -1.16 1.27
C LEU A 253 -3.45 -1.30 2.80
N ILE A 254 -2.84 -2.37 3.28
CA ILE A 254 -2.59 -2.55 4.71
C ILE A 254 -1.19 -2.02 5.02
N ASP A 255 -1.06 -1.12 5.97
CA ASP A 255 0.24 -0.60 6.43
C ASP A 255 1.14 -1.71 6.97
N GLY A 256 2.45 -1.56 6.81
CA GLY A 256 3.42 -2.43 7.43
C GLY A 256 4.58 -2.87 6.54
N SER A 257 5.46 -3.64 7.13
CA SER A 257 6.60 -4.24 6.45
C SER A 257 6.21 -5.54 5.75
N ASN A 258 6.93 -5.87 4.69
CA ASN A 258 6.76 -7.07 3.89
C ASN A 258 7.94 -8.02 4.06
N THR A 259 7.71 -9.29 3.74
CA THR A 259 8.75 -10.32 3.64
C THR A 259 8.68 -11.01 2.27
N LEU A 260 9.79 -11.56 1.81
CA LEU A 260 9.85 -12.31 0.55
C LEU A 260 8.99 -13.58 0.56
N ALA A 261 8.58 -14.06 1.74
CA ALA A 261 7.75 -15.26 1.87
C ALA A 261 6.28 -15.05 1.46
N ASN A 262 5.81 -13.80 1.43
CA ASN A 262 4.40 -13.51 1.13
C ASN A 262 4.27 -12.36 0.12
N LEU A 263 4.49 -12.67 -1.15
CA LEU A 263 4.30 -11.71 -2.25
C LEU A 263 2.87 -11.68 -2.80
N SER A 264 1.99 -12.55 -2.31
CA SER A 264 0.58 -12.56 -2.69
C SER A 264 -0.30 -11.63 -1.85
N ALA A 265 0.28 -10.91 -0.90
CA ALA A 265 -0.42 -9.95 -0.04
C ALA A 265 0.55 -8.83 0.41
N VAL A 266 1.20 -8.18 -0.54
CA VAL A 266 2.13 -7.08 -0.25
C VAL A 266 1.38 -5.91 0.34
N ARG A 267 1.82 -5.49 1.52
CA ARG A 267 1.31 -4.34 2.25
C ARG A 267 1.88 -3.06 1.67
N ARG A 268 1.06 -2.03 1.52
CA ARG A 268 1.48 -0.73 1.02
C ARG A 268 1.00 0.36 1.97
N MET A 269 1.89 1.28 2.30
CA MET A 269 1.57 2.48 3.05
C MET A 269 1.09 3.55 2.08
N ILE A 270 -0.17 3.93 2.20
CA ILE A 270 -0.76 4.96 1.37
C ILE A 270 -0.33 6.35 1.83
N ILE A 271 0.14 7.18 0.91
CA ILE A 271 0.50 8.57 1.14
C ILE A 271 -0.68 9.44 0.71
N VAL A 272 -1.28 10.12 1.67
CA VAL A 272 -2.49 10.93 1.49
C VAL A 272 -2.36 12.26 2.22
N ASP A 273 -3.25 13.21 1.88
CA ASP A 273 -3.35 14.51 2.54
C ASP A 273 -2.07 15.36 2.45
N ASP A 274 -1.24 15.13 1.43
CA ASP A 274 0.00 15.86 1.20
C ASP A 274 0.82 16.08 2.50
N PRO A 275 1.33 15.01 3.12
CA PRO A 275 1.68 15.01 4.56
C PRO A 275 2.87 15.90 4.91
N GLY A 276 3.64 16.34 3.91
CA GLY A 276 4.92 17.01 4.09
C GLY A 276 5.98 16.11 4.73
N ILE A 277 7.26 16.55 4.63
CA ILE A 277 8.42 15.70 4.95
C ILE A 277 8.48 15.22 6.41
N LYS A 278 7.97 16.01 7.35
CA LYS A 278 7.98 15.62 8.77
C LYS A 278 7.07 14.41 9.01
N LYS A 279 5.84 14.47 8.51
CA LYS A 279 4.87 13.38 8.66
C LYS A 279 5.29 12.15 7.84
N PHE A 280 5.84 12.37 6.65
CA PHE A 280 6.44 11.30 5.87
C PHE A 280 7.55 10.56 6.64
N ALA A 281 8.46 11.30 7.29
CA ALA A 281 9.50 10.71 8.14
C ALA A 281 8.93 9.91 9.31
N GLU A 282 7.83 10.35 9.91
CA GLU A 282 7.12 9.61 10.96
C GLU A 282 6.52 8.30 10.43
N ILE A 283 5.92 8.32 9.23
CA ILE A 283 5.41 7.12 8.54
C ILE A 283 6.57 6.12 8.32
N MET A 284 7.66 6.59 7.74
CA MET A 284 8.80 5.76 7.35
C MET A 284 9.58 5.16 8.52
N THR A 285 9.62 5.84 9.65
CA THR A 285 10.36 5.38 10.84
C THR A 285 9.53 4.48 11.77
N GLY A 286 8.28 4.17 11.39
CA GLY A 286 7.41 3.31 12.19
C GLY A 286 6.94 3.99 13.48
N LEU A 287 7.09 5.31 13.60
CA LEU A 287 6.49 6.09 14.68
C LEU A 287 4.95 6.16 14.56
N ARG A 288 4.38 5.73 13.45
CA ARG A 288 3.06 5.09 13.47
C ARG A 288 3.25 3.73 14.13
N VAL A 289 3.24 3.71 15.45
CA VAL A 289 2.96 2.49 16.20
C VAL A 289 1.69 1.92 15.57
N GLU A 290 1.71 0.68 15.08
CA GLU A 290 0.49 -0.08 14.87
C GLU A 290 -0.21 -0.06 16.23
N GLN A 291 -1.06 0.93 16.43
CA GLN A 291 -1.94 0.91 17.57
C GLN A 291 -2.84 -0.28 17.25
N ASN A 292 -2.71 -1.33 18.03
CA ASN A 292 -3.72 -2.39 18.03
C ASN A 292 -5.07 -1.68 18.15
N VAL A 293 -5.76 -1.54 17.03
CA VAL A 293 -7.03 -0.81 17.00
C VAL A 293 -8.02 -1.66 17.76
N ARG A 294 -8.37 -1.19 18.96
CA ARG A 294 -9.42 -1.77 19.79
C ARG A 294 -10.65 -0.90 19.63
N VAL A 295 -11.60 -1.40 18.88
CA VAL A 295 -12.82 -0.68 18.55
C VAL A 295 -13.93 -1.02 19.52
N ALA A 296 -14.68 -0.03 19.97
CA ALA A 296 -16.01 -0.22 20.55
C ALA A 296 -17.03 0.52 19.68
N HIS A 297 -18.16 -0.10 19.45
CA HIS A 297 -19.36 0.54 18.95
C HIS A 297 -20.24 0.91 20.16
N LEU A 298 -20.66 2.16 20.22
CA LEU A 298 -21.57 2.68 21.23
C LEU A 298 -22.81 3.24 20.55
N ASP A 299 -23.94 2.74 21.00
CA ASP A 299 -25.23 3.28 20.63
C ASP A 299 -25.65 4.33 21.68
N MET A 300 -26.09 5.50 21.24
CA MET A 300 -26.56 6.55 22.13
C MET A 300 -27.75 6.15 22.97
N ASP A 301 -28.56 5.23 22.52
CA ASP A 301 -29.73 4.74 23.29
C ASP A 301 -29.32 4.04 24.58
N TYR A 302 -28.10 3.52 24.67
CA TYR A 302 -27.56 2.96 25.94
C TYR A 302 -26.93 4.03 26.85
N LEU A 303 -26.70 5.23 26.36
CA LEU A 303 -26.11 6.32 27.13
C LEU A 303 -27.16 7.29 27.64
N TYR A 304 -28.14 7.59 26.79
CA TYR A 304 -29.17 8.58 27.09
C TYR A 304 -30.19 8.03 28.10
N ASP A 305 -30.55 8.85 29.08
CA ASP A 305 -31.69 8.65 29.99
C ASP A 305 -32.46 9.99 30.11
N LYS A 306 -33.78 9.94 30.38
CA LYS A 306 -34.60 11.11 30.62
C LYS A 306 -34.14 11.88 31.86
N ASP A 307 -33.52 11.21 32.82
CA ASP A 307 -32.83 11.78 33.95
C ASP A 307 -31.41 12.20 33.58
N PRO A 308 -31.05 13.48 33.57
CA PRO A 308 -29.70 13.95 33.24
C PRO A 308 -28.61 13.38 34.15
N GLU A 309 -28.93 13.15 35.44
CA GLU A 309 -27.95 12.56 36.38
C GLU A 309 -27.66 11.11 36.04
N GLN A 310 -28.67 10.36 35.55
CA GLN A 310 -28.48 8.99 35.12
C GLN A 310 -27.68 8.96 33.78
N THR A 311 -27.96 9.87 32.85
CA THR A 311 -27.18 10.03 31.62
C THR A 311 -25.69 10.25 31.95
N GLU A 312 -25.39 11.15 32.88
CA GLU A 312 -23.99 11.43 33.27
C GLU A 312 -23.31 10.18 33.91
N LYS A 313 -24.03 9.40 34.70
CA LYS A 313 -23.55 8.13 35.27
C LYS A 313 -23.27 7.10 34.19
N ASN A 314 -24.14 6.99 33.16
CA ASN A 314 -23.97 6.09 32.04
C ASN A 314 -22.71 6.44 31.24
N ILE A 315 -22.56 7.71 30.89
CA ILE A 315 -21.39 8.23 30.15
C ILE A 315 -20.10 7.96 30.96
N SER A 316 -20.08 8.32 32.23
CA SER A 316 -18.91 8.11 33.10
C SER A 316 -18.53 6.63 33.20
N SER A 317 -19.50 5.73 33.31
CA SER A 317 -19.30 4.30 33.36
C SER A 317 -18.72 3.73 32.08
N VAL A 318 -19.21 4.19 30.93
CA VAL A 318 -18.72 3.78 29.60
C VAL A 318 -17.32 4.30 29.38
N VAL A 319 -17.03 5.55 29.69
CA VAL A 319 -15.68 6.13 29.58
C VAL A 319 -14.68 5.35 30.43
N GLN A 320 -15.09 4.93 31.65
CA GLN A 320 -14.21 4.11 32.50
C GLN A 320 -13.96 2.73 31.88
N ARG A 321 -14.99 2.06 31.34
CA ARG A 321 -14.81 0.76 30.65
C ARG A 321 -13.91 0.88 29.42
N ILE A 322 -14.06 1.95 28.63
CA ILE A 322 -13.20 2.23 27.47
C ILE A 322 -11.72 2.29 27.91
N LYS A 323 -11.44 3.00 29.01
CA LYS A 323 -10.09 3.09 29.59
C LYS A 323 -9.57 1.76 30.07
N ASP A 324 -10.39 1.02 30.86
CA ASP A 324 -10.00 -0.27 31.45
C ASP A 324 -9.73 -1.34 30.39
N MET A 325 -10.46 -1.30 29.29
CA MET A 325 -10.31 -2.22 28.16
C MET A 325 -9.25 -1.75 27.14
N HIS A 326 -8.60 -0.60 27.39
CA HIS A 326 -7.63 0.02 26.47
C HIS A 326 -8.19 0.21 25.05
N ILE A 327 -9.47 0.55 24.93
CA ILE A 327 -10.11 0.88 23.66
C ILE A 327 -9.57 2.23 23.19
N ASN A 328 -9.13 2.31 21.94
CA ASN A 328 -8.53 3.51 21.37
C ASN A 328 -9.36 4.13 20.24
N THR A 329 -10.42 3.44 19.81
CA THR A 329 -11.33 3.91 18.76
C THR A 329 -12.77 3.62 19.17
N VAL A 330 -13.63 4.63 19.09
CA VAL A 330 -15.05 4.47 19.40
C VAL A 330 -15.87 5.00 18.23
N TYR A 331 -16.76 4.17 17.71
CA TYR A 331 -17.82 4.57 16.81
C TYR A 331 -19.08 4.84 17.64
N LEU A 332 -19.56 6.07 17.60
CA LEU A 332 -20.78 6.47 18.25
C LEU A 332 -21.93 6.50 17.23
N GLN A 333 -22.90 5.62 17.40
CA GLN A 333 -24.16 5.69 16.68
C GLN A 333 -25.03 6.77 17.32
N ALA A 334 -25.23 7.87 16.58
CA ALA A 334 -25.86 9.09 17.08
C ALA A 334 -27.39 9.17 16.81
N TYR A 335 -27.95 8.10 16.25
CA TYR A 335 -29.39 7.99 15.96
C TYR A 335 -29.85 6.57 16.24
N ALA A 336 -31.12 6.43 16.61
CA ALA A 336 -31.73 5.11 16.79
C ALA A 336 -31.88 4.41 15.45
N ASP A 337 -31.40 3.18 15.39
CA ASP A 337 -31.52 2.31 14.23
C ASP A 337 -31.92 0.91 14.72
N PRO A 338 -33.20 0.77 15.18
CA PRO A 338 -33.65 -0.42 15.90
C PRO A 338 -33.73 -1.67 15.01
N ASP A 339 -33.78 -1.53 13.71
CA ASP A 339 -33.82 -2.63 12.74
C ASP A 339 -32.52 -2.83 11.98
N GLY A 340 -31.52 -1.94 12.17
CA GLY A 340 -30.19 -2.07 11.62
C GLY A 340 -30.13 -1.79 10.11
N ASP A 341 -31.08 -1.02 9.58
CA ASP A 341 -31.16 -0.70 8.15
C ASP A 341 -30.37 0.55 7.75
N GLY A 342 -29.83 1.28 8.70
CA GLY A 342 -29.00 2.48 8.49
C GLY A 342 -29.78 3.76 8.21
N ASN A 343 -31.12 3.79 8.40
CA ASN A 343 -31.99 4.97 8.18
C ASN A 343 -32.42 5.64 9.48
#